data_dedb732aa66451bffe78d52f4e152275
#
_entry.id   dedb732aa66451bffe78d52f4e152275
#
_cell.length_a   1.000
_cell.length_b   1.000
_cell.length_c   1.000
_cell.angle_alpha   90.00
_cell.angle_beta   90.00
_cell.angle_gamma   90.00
#
_symmetry.space_group_name_H-M   'P 1'
#
loop_
_entity.id
_entity.type
_entity.pdbx_description
1 polymer ?
#
loop_
_entity_poly.entity_id
_entity_poly.type
_entity_poly.pdbx_seq_one_letter_code
_entity_poly.pdbx_strand_id
1 'polypeptide(L)'
;MNTLDTLGKRIAYVMDLKGISRQLMAEKLATSTMAIGNIINDKVLKPRNLTEIAELLGVNYKWLRDGGDLEDAIMADPNAIQLELQGDLVSSEFGALHKHRIDYYDVRAAAGLTGFENSDYPEIISSLYLTDEGMAQLVGKKSSDGICLVNVPTDSMEPTIRKGDIVFLDTKVNAYSGDGIYAFAIDGALFIKRIQKMIGGGYRMISDNEIYPPEQISDDVCENAKFIGRFIRTIHIEAVNL
;
A
#
# COMPACT_ATOMS: atom_id res chain seq x y z
N MET A 1 -26.37 3.42 8.65
CA MET A 1 -26.40 4.69 9.42
C MET A 1 -25.23 5.52 8.98
N ASN A 2 -25.45 6.65 8.37
CA ASN A 2 -24.39 7.49 7.79
C ASN A 2 -23.55 8.06 8.95
N THR A 3 -22.30 7.62 9.09
CA THR A 3 -21.42 8.02 10.20
C THR A 3 -20.82 9.42 10.04
N LEU A 4 -21.12 10.14 8.95
CA LEU A 4 -20.56 11.45 8.56
C LEU A 4 -21.59 12.59 8.69
N ASP A 5 -22.47 12.52 9.67
CA ASP A 5 -23.58 13.45 9.88
C ASP A 5 -23.16 14.84 10.38
N THR A 6 -21.94 15.00 10.94
CA THR A 6 -21.44 16.29 11.44
C THR A 6 -20.20 16.76 10.70
N LEU A 7 -19.94 18.08 10.74
CA LEU A 7 -18.74 18.69 10.16
C LEU A 7 -17.46 18.06 10.74
N GLY A 8 -17.40 17.94 12.06
CA GLY A 8 -16.22 17.37 12.74
C GLY A 8 -15.94 15.95 12.32
N LYS A 9 -16.98 15.12 12.19
CA LYS A 9 -16.83 13.73 11.73
C LYS A 9 -16.35 13.65 10.27
N ARG A 10 -16.84 14.52 9.39
CA ARG A 10 -16.37 14.60 7.99
C ARG A 10 -14.91 14.99 7.91
N ILE A 11 -14.49 16.01 8.67
CA ILE A 11 -13.08 16.43 8.75
C ILE A 11 -12.22 15.29 9.29
N ALA A 12 -12.60 14.67 10.42
CA ALA A 12 -11.87 13.57 11.02
C ALA A 12 -11.71 12.38 10.06
N TYR A 13 -12.77 12.03 9.36
CA TYR A 13 -12.76 10.96 8.36
C TYR A 13 -11.78 11.22 7.23
N VAL A 14 -11.78 12.45 6.65
CA VAL A 14 -10.88 12.80 5.55
C VAL A 14 -9.43 12.89 6.03
N MET A 15 -9.22 13.40 7.25
CA MET A 15 -7.88 13.43 7.86
C MET A 15 -7.31 12.03 8.03
N ASP A 16 -8.11 11.09 8.52
CA ASP A 16 -7.72 9.69 8.70
C ASP A 16 -7.44 9.04 7.34
N LEU A 17 -8.33 9.24 6.36
CA LEU A 17 -8.18 8.72 5.00
C LEU A 17 -6.89 9.19 4.32
N LYS A 18 -6.46 10.43 4.57
CA LYS A 18 -5.27 11.05 3.95
C LYS A 18 -4.02 11.01 4.85
N GLY A 19 -4.09 10.40 6.02
CA GLY A 19 -2.99 10.34 6.97
C GLY A 19 -2.56 11.71 7.51
N ILE A 20 -3.48 12.70 7.52
CA ILE A 20 -3.19 14.07 7.98
C ILE A 20 -3.36 14.14 9.50
N SER A 21 -2.27 14.36 10.24
CA SER A 21 -2.33 14.54 11.69
C SER A 21 -2.92 15.91 12.10
N ARG A 22 -3.47 15.97 13.31
CA ARG A 22 -3.94 17.26 13.88
C ARG A 22 -2.84 18.30 13.96
N GLN A 23 -1.61 17.87 14.21
CA GLN A 23 -0.45 18.75 14.29
C GLN A 23 -0.09 19.33 12.91
N LEU A 24 -0.05 18.51 11.87
CA LEU A 24 0.19 18.94 10.50
C LEU A 24 -0.90 19.90 10.02
N MET A 25 -2.16 19.58 10.31
CA MET A 25 -3.28 20.46 9.96
C MET A 25 -3.21 21.81 10.66
N ALA A 26 -2.86 21.82 11.95
CA ALA A 26 -2.70 23.05 12.73
C ALA A 26 -1.56 23.91 12.19
N GLU A 27 -0.43 23.31 11.82
CA GLU A 27 0.72 23.98 11.20
C GLU A 27 0.34 24.61 9.86
N LYS A 28 -0.29 23.85 8.97
CA LYS A 28 -0.69 24.34 7.63
C LYS A 28 -1.72 25.46 7.67
N LEU A 29 -2.61 25.44 8.65
CA LEU A 29 -3.67 26.45 8.83
C LEU A 29 -3.25 27.59 9.79
N ALA A 30 -1.98 27.67 10.21
CA ALA A 30 -1.44 28.63 11.16
C ALA A 30 -2.31 28.77 12.43
N THR A 31 -2.76 27.64 12.98
CA THR A 31 -3.64 27.58 14.16
C THR A 31 -3.11 26.62 15.22
N SER A 32 -3.81 26.43 16.31
CA SER A 32 -3.41 25.47 17.35
C SER A 32 -4.03 24.09 17.15
N THR A 33 -3.34 23.04 17.61
CA THR A 33 -3.87 21.67 17.63
C THR A 33 -5.14 21.55 18.45
N MET A 34 -5.31 22.40 19.49
CA MET A 34 -6.52 22.50 20.29
C MET A 34 -7.69 23.05 19.47
N ALA A 35 -7.46 24.07 18.62
CA ALA A 35 -8.48 24.62 17.73
C ALA A 35 -8.99 23.57 16.73
N ILE A 36 -8.07 22.82 16.12
CA ILE A 36 -8.42 21.70 15.25
C ILE A 36 -9.20 20.63 16.02
N GLY A 37 -8.77 20.26 17.21
CA GLY A 37 -9.49 19.33 18.08
C GLY A 37 -10.91 19.79 18.44
N ASN A 38 -11.12 21.09 18.63
CA ASN A 38 -12.45 21.65 18.90
C ASN A 38 -13.39 21.56 17.66
N ILE A 39 -12.84 21.73 16.46
CA ILE A 39 -13.60 21.57 15.21
C ILE A 39 -13.99 20.09 15.02
N ILE A 40 -13.04 19.18 15.16
CA ILE A 40 -13.25 17.73 14.99
C ILE A 40 -14.27 17.17 15.99
N ASN A 41 -14.30 17.72 17.20
CA ASN A 41 -15.23 17.32 18.25
C ASN A 41 -16.56 18.11 18.24
N ASP A 42 -16.88 18.79 17.13
CA ASP A 42 -18.10 19.58 16.92
C ASP A 42 -18.35 20.67 17.98
N LYS A 43 -17.30 21.13 18.68
CA LYS A 43 -17.37 22.30 19.59
C LYS A 43 -17.41 23.61 18.84
N VAL A 44 -16.94 23.63 17.58
CA VAL A 44 -16.98 24.77 16.66
C VAL A 44 -17.68 24.32 15.39
N LEU A 45 -18.95 24.67 15.26
CA LEU A 45 -19.80 24.25 14.14
C LEU A 45 -19.57 25.07 12.85
N LYS A 46 -19.02 26.27 12.95
CA LYS A 46 -18.76 27.18 11.82
C LYS A 46 -17.36 27.77 11.96
N PRO A 47 -16.31 27.00 11.67
CA PRO A 47 -14.95 27.53 11.70
C PRO A 47 -14.76 28.59 10.61
N ARG A 48 -14.06 29.68 10.92
CA ARG A 48 -13.84 30.80 9.99
C ARG A 48 -12.98 30.40 8.79
N ASN A 49 -12.10 29.42 8.99
CA ASN A 49 -11.16 28.91 7.99
C ASN A 49 -11.66 27.60 7.33
N LEU A 50 -12.98 27.43 7.18
CA LEU A 50 -13.54 26.21 6.60
C LEU A 50 -13.15 26.02 5.13
N THR A 51 -12.94 27.13 4.39
CA THR A 51 -12.48 27.08 3.00
C THR A 51 -11.06 26.53 2.92
N GLU A 52 -10.15 27.07 3.75
CA GLU A 52 -8.77 26.60 3.80
C GLU A 52 -8.67 25.14 4.30
N ILE A 53 -9.58 24.74 5.20
CA ILE A 53 -9.71 23.34 5.63
C ILE A 53 -10.12 22.46 4.44
N ALA A 54 -11.12 22.88 3.64
CA ALA A 54 -11.57 22.12 2.49
C ALA A 54 -10.48 21.99 1.42
N GLU A 55 -9.75 23.07 1.15
CA GLU A 55 -8.62 23.10 0.22
C GLU A 55 -7.47 22.19 0.69
N LEU A 56 -7.08 22.29 1.97
CA LEU A 56 -6.04 21.45 2.55
C LEU A 56 -6.39 19.97 2.51
N LEU A 57 -7.65 19.66 2.77
CA LEU A 57 -8.18 18.30 2.71
C LEU A 57 -8.48 17.86 1.27
N GLY A 58 -8.47 18.78 0.27
CA GLY A 58 -8.80 18.50 -1.11
C GLY A 58 -10.20 17.94 -1.29
N VAL A 59 -11.18 18.52 -0.59
CA VAL A 59 -12.58 18.12 -0.64
C VAL A 59 -13.49 19.30 -0.99
N ASN A 60 -14.65 18.97 -1.54
CA ASN A 60 -15.64 19.97 -1.88
C ASN A 60 -16.13 20.73 -0.63
N TYR A 61 -16.00 22.05 -0.64
CA TYR A 61 -16.42 22.93 0.45
C TYR A 61 -17.90 22.73 0.84
N LYS A 62 -18.80 22.61 -0.17
CA LYS A 62 -20.22 22.43 0.08
C LYS A 62 -20.51 21.10 0.79
N TRP A 63 -19.85 20.02 0.32
CA TRP A 63 -19.95 18.72 0.99
C TRP A 63 -19.40 18.78 2.40
N LEU A 64 -18.24 19.41 2.60
CA LEU A 64 -17.66 19.51 3.93
C LEU A 64 -18.56 20.27 4.89
N ARG A 65 -19.22 21.34 4.44
CA ARG A 65 -20.12 22.19 5.22
C ARG A 65 -21.46 21.51 5.50
N ASP A 66 -22.14 21.05 4.44
CA ASP A 66 -23.55 20.66 4.49
C ASP A 66 -23.74 19.14 4.62
N GLY A 67 -22.73 18.37 4.30
CA GLY A 67 -22.83 16.92 4.13
C GLY A 67 -23.36 16.55 2.75
N GLY A 68 -23.78 15.31 2.59
CA GLY A 68 -24.22 14.70 1.36
C GLY A 68 -23.58 13.35 1.17
N ASP A 69 -23.69 12.79 -0.01
CA ASP A 69 -23.04 11.53 -0.34
C ASP A 69 -21.52 11.71 -0.45
N LEU A 70 -20.75 10.65 -0.17
CA LEU A 70 -19.29 10.70 -0.26
C LEU A 70 -18.79 11.08 -1.66
N GLU A 71 -19.59 10.85 -2.68
CA GLU A 71 -19.34 11.24 -4.06
C GLU A 71 -19.26 12.76 -4.23
N ASP A 72 -20.02 13.50 -3.45
CA ASP A 72 -20.01 14.98 -3.43
C ASP A 72 -18.76 15.55 -2.74
N ALA A 73 -17.99 14.72 -2.02
CA ALA A 73 -16.78 15.12 -1.30
C ALA A 73 -15.60 15.41 -2.23
N ILE A 74 -15.61 14.86 -3.43
CA ILE A 74 -14.49 14.99 -4.37
C ILE A 74 -14.53 16.37 -5.03
N MET A 75 -13.50 17.19 -4.78
CA MET A 75 -13.28 18.36 -5.60
C MET A 75 -12.84 17.90 -7.00
N ALA A 76 -13.54 18.34 -8.04
CA ALA A 76 -12.94 18.36 -9.36
C ALA A 76 -11.74 19.32 -9.30
N ASP A 77 -10.54 18.77 -9.26
CA ASP A 77 -9.30 19.56 -9.27
C ASP A 77 -9.20 20.28 -10.62
N PRO A 78 -9.28 21.62 -10.67
CA PRO A 78 -9.14 22.35 -11.94
C PRO A 78 -7.72 22.25 -12.52
N ASN A 79 -6.75 21.69 -11.78
CA ASN A 79 -5.37 21.46 -12.20
C ASN A 79 -5.01 19.97 -12.27
N ALA A 80 -5.96 19.06 -12.16
CA ALA A 80 -5.73 17.68 -12.50
C ALA A 80 -5.32 17.64 -13.97
N ILE A 81 -4.06 17.31 -14.23
CA ILE A 81 -3.56 17.07 -15.58
C ILE A 81 -4.53 16.08 -16.23
N GLN A 82 -5.30 16.59 -17.19
CA GLN A 82 -6.13 15.77 -18.05
C GLN A 82 -5.21 14.80 -18.79
N LEU A 83 -5.03 13.62 -18.22
CA LEU A 83 -4.76 12.45 -19.02
C LEU A 83 -6.08 12.14 -19.74
N GLU A 84 -6.25 12.77 -20.90
CA GLU A 84 -7.29 12.42 -21.85
C GLU A 84 -7.09 10.98 -22.31
N LEU A 85 -7.62 10.04 -21.53
CA LEU A 85 -8.10 8.79 -22.06
C LEU A 85 -9.55 9.04 -22.46
N GLN A 86 -9.79 9.13 -23.77
CA GLN A 86 -11.11 9.21 -24.35
C GLN A 86 -11.97 8.04 -23.85
N GLY A 87 -12.97 8.36 -23.02
CA GLY A 87 -13.96 7.43 -22.51
C GLY A 87 -14.73 8.07 -21.35
N ASP A 88 -16.02 8.21 -21.46
CA ASP A 88 -16.97 8.87 -20.59
C ASP A 88 -16.69 8.66 -19.08
N LEU A 89 -16.27 9.72 -18.39
CA LEU A 89 -16.09 9.76 -16.95
C LEU A 89 -17.45 10.02 -16.27
N VAL A 90 -18.06 8.96 -15.78
CA VAL A 90 -19.17 9.05 -14.84
C VAL A 90 -18.59 8.88 -13.43
N SER A 91 -18.59 9.95 -12.64
CA SER A 91 -17.96 10.08 -11.32
C SER A 91 -18.54 9.19 -10.21
N SER A 92 -19.61 8.45 -10.46
CA SER A 92 -20.24 7.52 -9.51
C SER A 92 -19.62 6.10 -9.51
N GLU A 93 -18.79 5.78 -10.50
CA GLU A 93 -18.24 4.44 -10.67
C GLU A 93 -16.82 4.27 -10.12
N PHE A 94 -16.08 5.34 -9.81
CA PHE A 94 -14.67 5.25 -9.46
C PHE A 94 -14.43 4.42 -8.17
N GLY A 95 -15.23 4.63 -7.14
CA GLY A 95 -15.13 3.85 -5.89
C GLY A 95 -15.64 2.42 -6.01
N ALA A 96 -16.67 2.19 -6.84
CA ALA A 96 -17.22 0.86 -7.09
C ALA A 96 -16.33 0.02 -8.03
N LEU A 97 -15.62 0.68 -8.96
CA LEU A 97 -14.73 0.04 -9.93
C LEU A 97 -13.36 -0.32 -9.33
N HIS A 98 -12.80 0.53 -8.45
CA HIS A 98 -11.46 0.35 -7.86
C HIS A 98 -11.54 -0.27 -6.45
N LYS A 99 -12.24 -1.38 -6.32
CA LYS A 99 -12.53 -2.02 -5.03
C LYS A 99 -11.38 -2.84 -4.44
N HIS A 100 -10.34 -3.10 -5.23
CA HIS A 100 -9.20 -3.88 -4.78
C HIS A 100 -8.07 -2.96 -4.34
N ARG A 101 -7.87 -2.88 -3.04
CA ARG A 101 -6.74 -2.20 -2.44
C ARG A 101 -5.60 -3.19 -2.21
N ILE A 102 -4.38 -2.82 -2.62
CA ILE A 102 -3.15 -3.56 -2.36
C ILE A 102 -2.17 -2.59 -1.71
N ASP A 103 -1.74 -2.89 -0.50
CA ASP A 103 -0.83 -2.03 0.25
C ASP A 103 0.63 -2.29 -0.15
N TYR A 104 1.40 -1.20 -0.25
CA TYR A 104 2.81 -1.19 -0.56
C TYR A 104 3.62 -0.93 0.70
N TYR A 105 4.53 -1.84 0.99
CA TYR A 105 5.41 -1.81 2.15
C TYR A 105 6.87 -1.75 1.73
N ASP A 106 7.73 -1.14 2.57
CA ASP A 106 9.15 -1.47 2.51
C ASP A 106 9.32 -2.95 2.84
N VAL A 107 10.17 -3.66 2.08
CA VAL A 107 10.34 -5.09 2.25
C VAL A 107 10.85 -5.45 3.66
N ARG A 108 11.60 -4.56 4.32
CA ARG A 108 12.05 -4.73 5.70
C ARG A 108 10.90 -4.58 6.69
N ALA A 109 9.98 -3.67 6.42
CA ALA A 109 8.77 -3.51 7.21
C ALA A 109 7.79 -4.68 6.99
N ALA A 110 7.69 -5.22 5.77
CA ALA A 110 6.90 -6.41 5.48
C ALA A 110 7.36 -7.65 6.26
N ALA A 111 8.65 -7.76 6.60
CA ALA A 111 9.15 -8.80 7.50
C ALA A 111 8.55 -8.71 8.91
N GLY A 112 8.16 -7.53 9.36
CA GLY A 112 7.45 -7.31 10.63
C GLY A 112 6.06 -7.94 10.67
N LEU A 113 5.38 -8.11 9.53
CA LEU A 113 4.10 -8.81 9.43
C LEU A 113 4.17 -10.28 9.90
N THR A 114 5.36 -10.87 9.91
CA THR A 114 5.59 -12.26 10.32
C THR A 114 6.03 -12.42 11.78
N GLY A 115 5.92 -11.35 12.60
CA GLY A 115 6.20 -11.40 14.05
C GLY A 115 7.68 -11.19 14.42
N PHE A 116 8.46 -10.45 13.64
CA PHE A 116 9.70 -9.85 14.10
C PHE A 116 9.36 -8.80 15.17
N GLU A 117 10.00 -8.93 16.35
CA GLU A 117 9.85 -8.01 17.46
C GLU A 117 10.35 -6.61 17.08
N ASN A 118 9.43 -5.80 16.59
CA ASN A 118 9.38 -4.37 16.82
C ASN A 118 7.94 -3.94 16.63
N SER A 119 7.38 -3.39 17.67
CA SER A 119 5.97 -3.18 17.98
C SER A 119 5.26 -2.11 17.16
N ASP A 120 5.78 -1.72 16.03
CA ASP A 120 5.10 -0.79 15.16
C ASP A 120 4.66 -1.54 13.89
N TYR A 121 3.37 -1.48 13.61
CA TYR A 121 2.80 -1.96 12.35
C TYR A 121 3.65 -1.44 11.20
N PRO A 122 4.02 -2.28 10.21
CA PRO A 122 4.80 -1.81 9.08
C PRO A 122 4.08 -0.63 8.43
N GLU A 123 4.77 0.50 8.32
CA GLU A 123 4.21 1.68 7.68
C GLU A 123 3.87 1.35 6.23
N ILE A 124 2.60 1.57 5.89
CA ILE A 124 2.15 1.51 4.50
C ILE A 124 2.74 2.73 3.80
N ILE A 125 3.66 2.50 2.86
CA ILE A 125 4.26 3.58 2.06
C ILE A 125 3.22 4.19 1.13
N SER A 126 2.37 3.33 0.52
CA SER A 126 1.34 3.72 -0.43
C SER A 126 0.33 2.59 -0.60
N SER A 127 -0.74 2.85 -1.34
CA SER A 127 -1.72 1.82 -1.70
C SER A 127 -2.07 1.93 -3.18
N LEU A 128 -2.15 0.78 -3.84
CA LEU A 128 -2.59 0.66 -5.23
C LEU A 128 -4.06 0.21 -5.23
N TYR A 129 -4.89 0.94 -5.96
CA TYR A 129 -6.30 0.61 -6.13
C TYR A 129 -6.55 0.09 -7.53
N LEU A 130 -7.15 -1.09 -7.65
CA LEU A 130 -7.39 -1.77 -8.93
C LEU A 130 -8.88 -2.12 -9.10
N THR A 131 -9.30 -2.12 -10.37
CA THR A 131 -10.55 -2.73 -10.81
C THR A 131 -10.42 -4.25 -10.85
N ASP A 132 -11.52 -4.99 -11.03
CA ASP A 132 -11.49 -6.45 -11.28
C ASP A 132 -10.62 -6.80 -12.48
N GLU A 133 -10.69 -6.00 -13.53
CA GLU A 133 -9.89 -6.19 -14.74
C GLU A 133 -8.40 -5.88 -14.47
N GLY A 134 -8.10 -4.80 -13.74
CA GLY A 134 -6.75 -4.47 -13.30
C GLY A 134 -6.14 -5.57 -12.44
N MET A 135 -6.91 -6.17 -11.53
CA MET A 135 -6.49 -7.34 -10.75
C MET A 135 -6.15 -8.53 -11.64
N ALA A 136 -7.02 -8.85 -12.59
CA ALA A 136 -6.80 -9.97 -13.51
C ALA A 136 -5.55 -9.74 -14.38
N GLN A 137 -5.36 -8.55 -14.92
CA GLN A 137 -4.26 -8.21 -15.83
C GLN A 137 -2.92 -8.05 -15.10
N LEU A 138 -2.88 -7.26 -14.01
CA LEU A 138 -1.64 -6.93 -13.32
C LEU A 138 -1.21 -7.99 -12.31
N VAL A 139 -2.15 -8.63 -11.62
CA VAL A 139 -1.85 -9.58 -10.55
C VAL A 139 -2.14 -11.04 -10.96
N GLY A 140 -3.08 -11.25 -11.87
CA GLY A 140 -3.53 -12.58 -12.28
C GLY A 140 -4.40 -13.26 -11.21
N LYS A 141 -4.98 -12.47 -10.29
CA LYS A 141 -5.84 -12.92 -9.18
C LYS A 141 -7.20 -12.23 -9.26
N LYS A 142 -8.21 -12.82 -8.61
CA LYS A 142 -9.58 -12.27 -8.56
C LYS A 142 -9.83 -11.36 -7.34
N SER A 143 -8.94 -11.39 -6.34
CA SER A 143 -9.06 -10.63 -5.10
C SER A 143 -7.70 -10.14 -4.66
N SER A 144 -7.66 -8.96 -4.04
CA SER A 144 -6.47 -8.39 -3.40
C SER A 144 -6.19 -8.97 -2.01
N ASP A 145 -7.09 -9.81 -1.49
CA ASP A 145 -6.96 -10.39 -0.14
C ASP A 145 -5.71 -11.27 -0.04
N GLY A 146 -4.83 -10.92 0.90
CA GLY A 146 -3.53 -11.56 1.08
C GLY A 146 -2.49 -11.20 0.02
N ILE A 147 -2.67 -10.10 -0.70
CA ILE A 147 -1.68 -9.59 -1.66
C ILE A 147 -1.06 -8.31 -1.10
N CYS A 148 0.26 -8.21 -1.16
CA CYS A 148 0.96 -6.97 -0.88
C CYS A 148 1.99 -6.64 -1.97
N LEU A 149 2.44 -5.39 -1.97
CA LEU A 149 3.55 -4.90 -2.78
C LEU A 149 4.75 -4.66 -1.88
N VAL A 150 5.95 -5.00 -2.35
CA VAL A 150 7.21 -4.66 -1.68
C VAL A 150 8.26 -4.21 -2.69
N ASN A 151 9.19 -3.36 -2.25
CA ASN A 151 10.34 -2.96 -3.03
C ASN A 151 11.43 -4.06 -3.06
N VAL A 152 12.28 -4.01 -4.07
CA VAL A 152 13.43 -4.93 -4.22
C VAL A 152 14.73 -4.14 -4.03
N PRO A 153 15.41 -4.30 -2.87
CA PRO A 153 16.58 -3.49 -2.54
C PRO A 153 17.89 -3.99 -3.16
N THR A 154 17.93 -5.23 -3.67
CA THR A 154 19.15 -5.89 -4.14
C THR A 154 19.01 -6.39 -5.58
N ASP A 155 20.15 -6.68 -6.20
CA ASP A 155 20.26 -7.18 -7.58
C ASP A 155 20.35 -8.72 -7.66
N SER A 156 20.22 -9.42 -6.54
CA SER A 156 20.46 -10.87 -6.48
C SER A 156 19.50 -11.72 -7.33
N MET A 157 18.38 -11.15 -7.74
CA MET A 157 17.37 -11.83 -8.57
C MET A 157 17.36 -11.32 -10.02
N GLU A 158 18.34 -10.51 -10.42
CA GLU A 158 18.47 -10.10 -11.83
C GLU A 158 18.84 -11.30 -12.73
N PRO A 159 18.33 -11.34 -13.95
CA PRO A 159 17.49 -10.35 -14.63
C PRO A 159 15.98 -10.49 -14.35
N THR A 160 15.56 -11.53 -13.61
CA THR A 160 14.13 -11.85 -13.37
C THR A 160 13.42 -10.75 -12.58
N ILE A 161 14.08 -10.26 -11.54
CA ILE A 161 13.61 -9.15 -10.70
C ILE A 161 14.81 -8.21 -10.52
N ARG A 162 14.67 -6.96 -10.94
CA ARG A 162 15.74 -5.98 -10.88
C ARG A 162 15.75 -5.22 -9.56
N LYS A 163 16.90 -4.71 -9.17
CA LYS A 163 16.98 -3.75 -8.07
C LYS A 163 16.13 -2.52 -8.37
N GLY A 164 15.29 -2.14 -7.41
CA GLY A 164 14.33 -1.03 -7.55
C GLY A 164 12.96 -1.41 -8.08
N ASP A 165 12.77 -2.64 -8.53
CA ASP A 165 11.45 -3.15 -8.91
C ASP A 165 10.49 -3.19 -7.73
N ILE A 166 9.19 -3.24 -8.06
CA ILE A 166 8.12 -3.53 -7.12
C ILE A 166 7.57 -4.93 -7.44
N VAL A 167 7.45 -5.77 -6.43
CA VAL A 167 6.94 -7.13 -6.58
C VAL A 167 5.61 -7.32 -5.83
N PHE A 168 4.71 -8.09 -6.46
CA PHE A 168 3.51 -8.61 -5.82
C PHE A 168 3.82 -9.92 -5.11
N LEU A 169 3.44 -10.00 -3.83
CA LEU A 169 3.56 -11.21 -3.00
C LEU A 169 2.18 -11.71 -2.59
N ASP A 170 2.01 -13.04 -2.60
CA ASP A 170 0.87 -13.74 -2.00
C ASP A 170 1.24 -14.10 -0.55
N THR A 171 0.78 -13.32 0.41
CA THR A 171 1.07 -13.48 1.84
C THR A 171 0.30 -14.64 2.50
N LYS A 172 -0.70 -15.22 1.79
CA LYS A 172 -1.37 -16.45 2.24
C LYS A 172 -0.46 -17.67 2.15
N VAL A 173 0.61 -17.56 1.35
CA VAL A 173 1.64 -18.60 1.24
C VAL A 173 2.77 -18.25 2.21
N ASN A 174 2.58 -18.63 3.46
CA ASN A 174 3.47 -18.35 4.59
C ASN A 174 4.41 -19.51 4.96
N ALA A 175 4.57 -20.47 4.05
CA ALA A 175 5.49 -21.59 4.15
C ALA A 175 5.89 -22.04 2.74
N TYR A 176 6.89 -22.91 2.63
CA TYR A 176 7.21 -23.53 1.35
C TYR A 176 6.01 -24.32 0.80
N SER A 177 5.58 -24.01 -0.40
CA SER A 177 4.42 -24.63 -1.07
C SER A 177 4.74 -25.13 -2.49
N GLY A 178 6.01 -25.46 -2.73
CA GLY A 178 6.55 -25.88 -4.03
C GLY A 178 7.60 -24.92 -4.55
N ASP A 179 8.38 -25.37 -5.53
CA ASP A 179 9.44 -24.58 -6.12
C ASP A 179 8.93 -23.23 -6.64
N GLY A 180 9.67 -22.17 -6.36
CA GLY A 180 9.26 -20.81 -6.73
C GLY A 180 10.10 -19.74 -6.06
N ILE A 181 9.76 -18.48 -6.32
CA ILE A 181 10.41 -17.33 -5.69
C ILE A 181 9.59 -16.91 -4.48
N TYR A 182 10.26 -16.65 -3.37
CA TYR A 182 9.68 -16.26 -2.09
C TYR A 182 10.40 -15.07 -1.49
N ALA A 183 9.67 -14.24 -0.77
CA ALA A 183 10.23 -13.32 0.20
C ALA A 183 10.13 -13.97 1.59
N PHE A 184 11.24 -14.07 2.30
CA PHE A 184 11.32 -14.73 3.60
C PHE A 184 12.50 -14.21 4.42
N ALA A 185 12.48 -14.48 5.72
CA ALA A 185 13.57 -14.13 6.62
C ALA A 185 14.14 -15.37 7.31
N ILE A 186 15.47 -15.43 7.41
CA ILE A 186 16.24 -16.44 8.17
C ILE A 186 17.20 -15.65 9.07
N ASP A 187 17.21 -15.96 10.37
CA ASP A 187 18.11 -15.35 11.36
C ASP A 187 18.12 -13.82 11.32
N GLY A 188 16.95 -13.21 11.06
CA GLY A 188 16.82 -11.76 10.96
C GLY A 188 17.26 -11.16 9.64
N ALA A 189 17.85 -11.93 8.73
CA ALA A 189 18.18 -11.48 7.39
C ALA A 189 17.02 -11.74 6.42
N LEU A 190 16.71 -10.74 5.60
CA LEU A 190 15.63 -10.80 4.62
C LEU A 190 16.16 -11.21 3.25
N PHE A 191 15.44 -12.12 2.61
CA PHE A 191 15.77 -12.66 1.29
C PHE A 191 14.57 -12.61 0.34
N ILE A 192 14.85 -12.32 -0.94
CA ILE A 192 13.98 -12.67 -2.06
C ILE A 192 14.79 -13.62 -2.91
N LYS A 193 14.43 -14.91 -2.91
CA LYS A 193 15.20 -15.97 -3.57
C LYS A 193 14.27 -17.01 -4.17
N ARG A 194 14.79 -17.77 -5.11
CA ARG A 194 14.17 -18.99 -5.61
C ARG A 194 14.49 -20.14 -4.67
N ILE A 195 13.45 -20.84 -4.22
CA ILE A 195 13.62 -22.04 -3.37
C ILE A 195 13.22 -23.26 -4.18
N GLN A 196 14.08 -24.24 -4.20
CA GLN A 196 13.89 -25.52 -4.87
C GLN A 196 14.12 -26.66 -3.88
N LYS A 197 13.17 -27.61 -3.81
CA LYS A 197 13.34 -28.82 -3.00
C LYS A 197 14.31 -29.78 -3.67
N MET A 198 15.25 -30.32 -2.87
CA MET A 198 16.23 -31.29 -3.39
C MET A 198 15.77 -32.73 -3.20
N ILE A 199 16.16 -33.59 -4.14
CA ILE A 199 15.99 -35.03 -4.00
C ILE A 199 16.98 -35.50 -2.91
N GLY A 200 16.48 -36.16 -1.87
CA GLY A 200 17.30 -36.61 -0.73
C GLY A 200 17.22 -35.70 0.50
N GLY A 201 16.43 -34.63 0.47
CA GLY A 201 16.17 -33.74 1.62
C GLY A 201 16.84 -32.38 1.48
N GLY A 202 16.31 -31.42 2.23
CA GLY A 202 16.77 -30.03 2.21
C GLY A 202 16.30 -29.28 0.97
N TYR A 203 16.73 -28.02 0.90
CA TYR A 203 16.37 -27.08 -0.16
C TYR A 203 17.59 -26.37 -0.71
N ARG A 204 17.48 -25.90 -1.93
CA ARG A 204 18.44 -25.01 -2.55
C ARG A 204 17.85 -23.62 -2.63
N MET A 205 18.53 -22.64 -2.05
CA MET A 205 18.25 -21.22 -2.15
C MET A 205 19.07 -20.65 -3.31
N ILE A 206 18.40 -20.15 -4.34
CA ILE A 206 19.02 -19.76 -5.62
C ILE A 206 18.77 -18.28 -5.86
N SER A 207 19.84 -17.57 -6.20
CA SER A 207 19.80 -16.26 -6.83
C SER A 207 19.67 -16.42 -8.34
N ASP A 208 18.78 -15.67 -9.00
CA ASP A 208 18.71 -15.71 -10.46
C ASP A 208 19.89 -14.96 -11.11
N ASN A 209 20.59 -14.12 -10.33
CA ASN A 209 21.85 -13.51 -10.72
C ASN A 209 23.02 -14.46 -10.48
N GLU A 210 23.68 -14.87 -11.56
CA GLU A 210 24.73 -15.90 -11.56
C GLU A 210 25.98 -15.53 -10.74
N ILE A 211 26.21 -14.26 -10.41
CA ILE A 211 27.33 -13.84 -9.55
C ILE A 211 27.15 -14.33 -8.08
N TYR A 212 25.94 -14.69 -7.69
CA TYR A 212 25.60 -15.21 -6.36
C TYR A 212 25.45 -16.73 -6.42
N PRO A 213 26.37 -17.51 -5.85
CA PRO A 213 26.27 -18.97 -5.88
C PRO A 213 25.04 -19.46 -5.10
N PRO A 214 24.41 -20.55 -5.52
CA PRO A 214 23.30 -21.15 -4.78
C PRO A 214 23.78 -21.71 -3.44
N GLU A 215 22.93 -21.58 -2.42
CA GLU A 215 23.17 -22.08 -1.08
C GLU A 215 22.24 -23.26 -0.78
N GLN A 216 22.73 -24.23 -0.01
CA GLN A 216 21.90 -25.33 0.50
C GLN A 216 21.44 -25.01 1.91
N ILE A 217 20.15 -25.20 2.16
CA ILE A 217 19.55 -25.06 3.48
C ILE A 217 18.90 -26.39 3.89
N SER A 218 18.99 -26.74 5.16
CA SER A 218 18.36 -27.93 5.70
C SER A 218 16.85 -27.79 5.78
N ASP A 219 16.14 -28.91 5.96
CA ASP A 219 14.70 -28.88 6.21
C ASP A 219 14.37 -28.03 7.44
N ASP A 220 15.13 -28.17 8.54
CA ASP A 220 14.94 -27.38 9.77
C ASP A 220 15.08 -25.87 9.54
N VAL A 221 16.07 -25.43 8.74
CA VAL A 221 16.26 -24.01 8.43
C VAL A 221 15.09 -23.48 7.59
N CYS A 222 14.63 -24.25 6.63
CA CYS A 222 13.51 -23.87 5.81
C CYS A 222 12.18 -23.83 6.60
N GLU A 223 11.96 -24.77 7.51
CA GLU A 223 10.77 -24.82 8.38
C GLU A 223 10.76 -23.67 9.39
N ASN A 224 11.91 -23.25 9.88
CA ASN A 224 12.04 -22.11 10.79
C ASN A 224 12.11 -20.74 10.06
N ALA A 225 12.25 -20.73 8.74
CA ALA A 225 12.21 -19.51 7.96
C ALA A 225 10.84 -18.85 8.06
N LYS A 226 10.84 -17.53 8.25
CA LYS A 226 9.61 -16.75 8.28
C LYS A 226 9.27 -16.29 6.87
N PHE A 227 8.34 -16.98 6.21
CA PHE A 227 7.88 -16.62 4.89
C PHE A 227 6.95 -15.41 4.96
N ILE A 228 7.27 -14.37 4.20
CA ILE A 228 6.43 -13.17 4.02
C ILE A 228 5.38 -13.46 2.96
N GLY A 229 5.79 -14.10 1.86
CA GLY A 229 4.87 -14.48 0.79
C GLY A 229 5.59 -15.07 -0.41
N ARG A 230 4.79 -15.67 -1.29
CA ARG A 230 5.24 -16.19 -2.57
C ARG A 230 5.15 -15.12 -3.64
N PHE A 231 6.18 -15.00 -4.46
CA PHE A 231 6.20 -14.10 -5.61
C PHE A 231 5.10 -14.43 -6.61
N ILE A 232 4.40 -13.39 -7.06
CA ILE A 232 3.38 -13.48 -8.11
C ILE A 232 3.94 -12.88 -9.40
N ARG A 233 4.35 -11.61 -9.35
CA ARG A 233 4.78 -10.82 -10.50
C ARG A 233 5.63 -9.63 -10.07
N THR A 234 6.42 -9.10 -10.99
CA THR A 234 7.18 -7.85 -10.81
C THR A 234 6.67 -6.76 -11.74
N ILE A 235 6.83 -5.51 -11.30
CA ILE A 235 6.71 -4.30 -12.11
C ILE A 235 8.10 -3.68 -12.19
N HIS A 236 8.64 -3.57 -13.41
CA HIS A 236 9.87 -2.85 -13.66
C HIS A 236 9.60 -1.35 -13.70
N ILE A 237 10.34 -0.58 -12.91
CA ILE A 237 10.26 0.88 -12.88
C ILE A 237 11.55 1.43 -13.47
N GLU A 238 11.46 2.07 -14.63
CA GLU A 238 12.58 2.79 -15.23
C GLU A 238 12.32 4.30 -15.10
N ALA A 239 13.16 4.99 -14.32
CA ALA A 239 13.12 6.45 -14.26
C ALA A 239 13.84 7.00 -15.51
N VAL A 240 13.09 7.59 -16.42
CA VAL A 240 13.66 8.30 -17.59
C VAL A 240 13.76 9.78 -17.23
N ASN A 241 14.97 10.29 -17.10
CA ASN A 241 15.21 11.73 -16.99
C ASN A 241 15.17 12.32 -18.40
N LEU A 242 14.17 13.17 -18.67
CA LEU A 242 14.02 13.96 -19.91
C LEU A 242 14.78 15.27 -19.79
#